data_2592e2cf986d135e88d8df29a13731c0
#
_entry.id   2592e2cf986d135e88d8df29a13731c0
#
_cell.length_a   1.000
_cell.length_b   1.000
_cell.length_c   1.000
_cell.angle_alpha   90.00
_cell.angle_beta   90.00
_cell.angle_gamma   90.00
#
_symmetry.space_group_name_H-M   'P 1'
#
loop_
_entity.id
_entity.type
_entity.pdbx_description
1 polymer ?
#
loop_
_entity_poly.entity_id
_entity_poly.type
_entity_poly.pdbx_seq_one_letter_code
_entity_poly.pdbx_strand_id
1 'polypeptide(L)'
;MELKYTDHDTVLKLLATEQDNESDMREAVREAHHFIDKRDGQWEPDIIQRMKGRPRYTFDKCNPIVDQIAGELEEADFSIKVRPAGGEASKETAKTLDGLIRNIRNISNGDHIFNASGRSMITGGFDAWEVVQDWVDADAFDQDLFIRKIPNAVDRVWFD
;
A
#
# COMPACT_ATOMS: atom_id res chain seq x y z
N MET A 1 -11.05 6.51 24.72
CA MET A 1 -11.14 7.32 23.49
C MET A 1 -12.47 6.95 22.85
N GLU A 2 -13.50 7.77 23.05
CA GLU A 2 -14.80 7.53 22.41
C GLU A 2 -14.64 7.73 20.91
N LEU A 3 -15.11 6.75 20.15
CA LEU A 3 -15.16 6.87 18.69
C LEU A 3 -16.07 8.04 18.32
N LYS A 4 -15.49 9.10 17.78
CA LYS A 4 -16.15 10.35 17.41
C LYS A 4 -17.17 10.17 16.27
N TYR A 5 -17.21 8.99 15.66
CA TYR A 5 -17.97 8.64 14.46
C TYR A 5 -18.88 7.44 14.73
N THR A 6 -19.97 7.67 15.47
CA THR A 6 -20.98 6.64 15.78
C THR A 6 -22.17 6.67 14.83
N ASP A 7 -22.30 7.72 14.02
CA ASP A 7 -23.44 7.89 13.10
C ASP A 7 -22.98 7.69 11.64
N HIS A 8 -23.65 6.78 10.95
CA HIS A 8 -23.41 6.43 9.56
C HIS A 8 -23.44 7.65 8.62
N ASP A 9 -24.43 8.54 8.82
CA ASP A 9 -24.58 9.74 8.00
C ASP A 9 -23.41 10.72 8.18
N THR A 10 -22.84 10.78 9.38
CA THR A 10 -21.66 11.60 9.67
C THR A 10 -20.41 11.04 8.96
N VAL A 11 -20.23 9.73 8.97
CA VAL A 11 -19.13 9.05 8.25
C VAL A 11 -19.25 9.28 6.74
N LEU A 12 -20.45 9.16 6.16
CA LEU A 12 -20.66 9.39 4.73
C LEU A 12 -20.37 10.84 4.31
N LYS A 13 -20.77 11.83 5.13
CA LYS A 13 -20.47 13.24 4.88
C LYS A 13 -18.98 13.53 4.95
N LEU A 14 -18.29 12.95 5.93
CA LEU A 14 -16.85 13.08 6.06
C LEU A 14 -16.17 12.49 4.82
N LEU A 15 -16.53 11.26 4.45
CA LEU A 15 -16.00 10.61 3.26
C LEU A 15 -16.20 11.46 1.99
N ALA A 16 -17.38 12.04 1.80
CA ALA A 16 -17.66 12.90 0.66
C ALA A 16 -16.77 14.15 0.66
N THR A 17 -16.53 14.75 1.85
CA THR A 17 -15.65 15.91 1.98
C THR A 17 -14.19 15.55 1.64
N GLU A 18 -13.71 14.41 2.14
CA GLU A 18 -12.33 13.97 1.86
C GLU A 18 -12.16 13.53 0.40
N GLN A 19 -13.21 12.97 -0.22
CA GLN A 19 -13.21 12.68 -1.66
C GLN A 19 -13.01 13.93 -2.50
N ASP A 20 -13.67 15.04 -2.14
CA ASP A 20 -13.51 16.31 -2.84
C ASP A 20 -12.12 16.93 -2.57
N ASN A 21 -11.67 16.91 -1.31
CA ASN A 21 -10.38 17.49 -0.89
C ASN A 21 -9.17 16.80 -1.57
N GLU A 22 -9.24 15.48 -1.74
CA GLU A 22 -8.13 14.68 -2.25
C GLU A 22 -8.25 14.35 -3.75
N SER A 23 -9.29 14.83 -4.44
CA SER A 23 -9.58 14.45 -5.84
C SER A 23 -8.39 14.66 -6.77
N ASP A 24 -7.77 15.83 -6.72
CA ASP A 24 -6.66 16.21 -7.60
C ASP A 24 -5.41 15.36 -7.33
N MET A 25 -5.11 15.12 -6.06
CA MET A 25 -3.99 14.28 -5.66
C MET A 25 -4.20 12.84 -6.14
N ARG A 26 -5.41 12.30 -5.98
CA ARG A 26 -5.74 10.93 -6.39
C ARG A 26 -5.75 10.76 -7.90
N GLU A 27 -6.18 11.78 -8.64
CA GLU A 27 -6.07 11.79 -10.10
C GLU A 27 -4.61 11.76 -10.56
N ALA A 28 -3.75 12.58 -9.97
CA ALA A 28 -2.32 12.57 -10.25
C ALA A 28 -1.65 11.22 -9.96
N VAL A 29 -2.05 10.54 -8.87
CA VAL A 29 -1.58 9.17 -8.54
C VAL A 29 -2.00 8.17 -9.62
N ARG A 30 -3.26 8.21 -10.05
CA ARG A 30 -3.76 7.32 -11.13
C ARG A 30 -3.05 7.57 -12.46
N GLU A 31 -2.82 8.83 -12.79
CA GLU A 31 -2.07 9.21 -14.00
C GLU A 31 -0.63 8.72 -13.95
N ALA A 32 0.06 8.85 -12.80
CA ALA A 32 1.43 8.37 -12.62
C ALA A 32 1.51 6.85 -12.81
N HIS A 33 0.62 6.08 -12.19
CA HIS A 33 0.53 4.63 -12.38
C HIS A 33 0.18 4.27 -13.83
N HIS A 34 -0.77 4.99 -14.44
CA HIS A 34 -1.12 4.76 -15.83
C HIS A 34 0.07 5.01 -16.76
N PHE A 35 0.84 6.06 -16.52
CA PHE A 35 2.01 6.42 -17.31
C PHE A 35 3.14 5.38 -17.21
N ILE A 36 3.40 4.86 -16.01
CA ILE A 36 4.52 3.95 -15.74
C ILE A 36 4.14 2.50 -16.02
N ASP A 37 2.99 2.05 -15.53
CA ASP A 37 2.63 0.62 -15.55
C ASP A 37 2.03 0.15 -16.86
N LYS A 38 1.50 1.06 -17.68
CA LYS A 38 0.87 0.70 -18.95
C LYS A 38 1.76 0.99 -20.15
N ARG A 39 1.91 -0.02 -21.01
CA ARG A 39 2.73 0.07 -22.24
C ARG A 39 2.41 1.29 -23.12
N ASP A 40 1.15 1.66 -23.23
CA ASP A 40 0.67 2.79 -24.03
C ASP A 40 0.28 4.00 -23.16
N GLY A 41 0.56 3.97 -21.87
CA GLY A 41 0.16 5.00 -20.89
C GLY A 41 0.81 6.39 -21.15
N GLN A 42 1.90 6.43 -21.91
CA GLN A 42 2.60 7.66 -22.28
C GLN A 42 2.00 8.36 -23.51
N TRP A 43 0.97 7.76 -24.14
CA TRP A 43 0.33 8.29 -25.33
C TRP A 43 -1.05 8.81 -25.00
N GLU A 44 -1.33 10.05 -25.38
CA GLU A 44 -2.68 10.60 -25.25
C GLU A 44 -3.69 9.82 -26.12
N PRO A 45 -4.93 9.60 -25.63
CA PRO A 45 -5.94 8.79 -26.34
C PRO A 45 -6.23 9.27 -27.77
N ASP A 46 -6.23 10.58 -28.01
CA ASP A 46 -6.46 11.17 -29.33
C ASP A 46 -5.28 10.91 -30.28
N ILE A 47 -4.04 10.88 -29.78
CA ILE A 47 -2.84 10.51 -30.54
C ILE A 47 -2.91 9.03 -30.90
N ILE A 48 -3.28 8.16 -29.96
CA ILE A 48 -3.49 6.73 -30.21
C ILE A 48 -4.50 6.53 -31.35
N GLN A 49 -5.61 7.28 -31.31
CA GLN A 49 -6.66 7.18 -32.31
C GLN A 49 -6.20 7.67 -33.69
N ARG A 50 -5.46 8.78 -33.76
CA ARG A 50 -4.91 9.32 -35.01
C ARG A 50 -3.83 8.43 -35.64
N MET A 51 -3.08 7.70 -34.80
CA MET A 51 -2.02 6.80 -35.24
C MET A 51 -2.52 5.35 -35.47
N LYS A 52 -3.82 5.12 -35.52
CA LYS A 52 -4.42 3.80 -35.73
C LYS A 52 -3.85 3.14 -36.98
N GLY A 53 -3.27 1.94 -36.81
CA GLY A 53 -2.62 1.20 -37.90
C GLY A 53 -1.15 1.56 -38.18
N ARG A 54 -0.57 2.52 -37.45
CA ARG A 54 0.86 2.85 -37.53
C ARG A 54 1.60 2.25 -36.31
N PRO A 55 2.86 1.80 -36.48
CA PRO A 55 3.66 1.34 -35.35
C PRO A 55 3.95 2.51 -34.40
N ARG A 56 3.77 2.25 -33.09
CA ARG A 56 4.11 3.17 -32.01
C ARG A 56 5.23 2.53 -31.18
N TYR A 57 6.26 3.31 -30.93
CA TYR A 57 7.39 2.87 -30.11
C TYR A 57 7.45 3.72 -28.86
N THR A 58 7.39 3.07 -27.71
CA THR A 58 7.60 3.69 -26.40
C THR A 58 8.98 3.28 -25.89
N PHE A 59 9.82 4.27 -25.60
CA PHE A 59 11.11 4.05 -24.96
C PHE A 59 10.95 4.33 -23.48
N ASP A 60 10.78 3.28 -22.73
CA ASP A 60 10.61 3.36 -21.27
C ASP A 60 11.93 3.76 -20.60
N LYS A 61 11.96 4.96 -20.03
CA LYS A 61 13.08 5.49 -19.25
C LYS A 61 12.73 5.69 -17.78
N CYS A 62 11.45 5.62 -17.44
CA CYS A 62 10.98 5.85 -16.08
C CYS A 62 11.03 4.57 -15.24
N ASN A 63 10.56 3.45 -15.78
CA ASN A 63 10.59 2.17 -15.05
C ASN A 63 11.97 1.77 -14.54
N PRO A 64 13.07 1.88 -15.32
CA PRO A 64 14.40 1.55 -14.81
C PRO A 64 14.79 2.37 -13.57
N ILE A 65 14.36 3.64 -13.48
CA ILE A 65 14.62 4.49 -12.32
C ILE A 65 13.76 4.04 -11.13
N VAL A 66 12.48 3.76 -11.35
CA VAL A 66 11.58 3.24 -10.32
C VAL A 66 12.10 1.90 -9.79
N ASP A 67 12.53 1.00 -10.68
CA ASP A 67 13.05 -0.32 -10.33
C ASP A 67 14.37 -0.22 -9.55
N GLN A 68 15.24 0.73 -9.90
CA GLN A 68 16.47 0.98 -9.16
C GLN A 68 16.16 1.44 -7.72
N ILE A 69 15.28 2.44 -7.54
CA ILE A 69 14.92 2.95 -6.22
C ILE A 69 14.19 1.86 -5.41
N ALA A 70 13.31 1.08 -6.05
CA ALA A 70 12.61 -0.02 -5.40
C ALA A 70 13.58 -1.12 -4.96
N GLY A 71 14.61 -1.43 -5.75
CA GLY A 71 15.68 -2.36 -5.38
C GLY A 71 16.50 -1.86 -4.18
N GLU A 72 16.84 -0.58 -4.12
CA GLU A 72 17.51 0.02 -2.97
C GLU A 72 16.63 -0.03 -1.70
N LEU A 73 15.32 0.14 -1.85
CA LEU A 73 14.36 0.00 -0.76
C LEU A 73 14.28 -1.45 -0.26
N GLU A 74 14.31 -2.42 -1.16
CA GLU A 74 14.30 -3.86 -0.84
C GLU A 74 15.56 -4.28 -0.07
N GLU A 75 16.73 -3.75 -0.46
CA GLU A 75 17.98 -4.01 0.23
C GLU A 75 18.06 -3.40 1.64
N ALA A 76 17.24 -2.39 1.94
CA ALA A 76 17.26 -1.67 3.22
C ALA A 76 16.82 -2.50 4.43
N ASP A 77 16.23 -3.68 4.23
CA ASP A 77 15.76 -4.64 5.26
C ASP A 77 15.16 -3.98 6.51
N PHE A 78 13.94 -3.51 6.40
CA PHE A 78 13.23 -2.90 7.52
C PHE A 78 12.88 -3.94 8.60
N SER A 79 13.44 -3.77 9.79
CA SER A 79 13.11 -4.61 10.94
C SER A 79 12.37 -3.82 12.02
N ILE A 80 11.24 -4.36 12.47
CA ILE A 80 10.51 -3.82 13.61
C ILE A 80 11.07 -4.48 14.87
N LYS A 81 11.46 -3.68 15.88
CA LYS A 81 11.96 -4.16 17.16
C LYS A 81 11.14 -3.61 18.31
N VAL A 82 10.68 -4.49 19.16
CA VAL A 82 9.97 -4.12 20.38
C VAL A 82 10.98 -3.89 21.50
N ARG A 83 10.85 -2.75 22.17
CA ARG A 83 11.67 -2.40 23.34
C ARG A 83 10.77 -2.14 24.55
N PRO A 84 11.13 -2.62 25.74
CA PRO A 84 10.38 -2.28 26.96
C PRO A 84 10.53 -0.78 27.24
N ALA A 85 9.39 -0.08 27.42
CA ALA A 85 9.35 1.37 27.64
C ALA A 85 9.06 1.68 29.11
N GLY A 86 10.04 1.46 29.99
CA GLY A 86 9.97 1.87 31.41
C GLY A 86 8.92 1.12 32.24
N GLY A 87 8.84 1.43 33.53
CA GLY A 87 7.86 0.86 34.45
C GLY A 87 7.98 -0.65 34.62
N GLU A 88 6.84 -1.31 34.64
CA GLU A 88 6.74 -2.76 34.82
C GLU A 88 6.92 -3.57 33.50
N ALA A 89 7.33 -2.93 32.41
CA ALA A 89 7.50 -3.59 31.14
C ALA A 89 8.64 -4.61 31.19
N SER A 90 8.30 -5.88 31.00
CA SER A 90 9.25 -6.98 31.05
C SER A 90 10.04 -7.11 29.74
N LYS A 91 11.35 -7.40 29.86
CA LYS A 91 12.17 -7.75 28.71
C LYS A 91 11.70 -9.03 28.01
N GLU A 92 11.11 -9.95 28.79
CA GLU A 92 10.56 -11.20 28.26
C GLU A 92 9.32 -10.94 27.41
N THR A 93 8.41 -10.08 27.90
CA THR A 93 7.24 -9.65 27.13
C THR A 93 7.64 -8.97 25.82
N ALA A 94 8.61 -8.07 25.86
CA ALA A 94 9.11 -7.41 24.66
C ALA A 94 9.69 -8.42 23.66
N LYS A 95 10.45 -9.43 24.12
CA LYS A 95 10.99 -10.50 23.27
C LYS A 95 9.90 -11.37 22.67
N THR A 96 8.84 -11.67 23.42
CA THR A 96 7.68 -12.44 22.93
C THR A 96 6.94 -11.69 21.85
N LEU A 97 6.68 -10.38 22.06
CA LEU A 97 6.05 -9.53 21.06
C LEU A 97 6.92 -9.35 19.78
N ASP A 98 8.24 -9.24 19.95
CA ASP A 98 9.15 -9.20 18.80
C ASP A 98 9.10 -10.47 17.97
N GLY A 99 9.02 -11.64 18.66
CA GLY A 99 8.81 -12.93 18.02
C GLY A 99 7.48 -13.04 17.29
N LEU A 100 6.40 -12.54 17.89
CA LEU A 100 5.06 -12.52 17.28
C LEU A 100 5.04 -11.65 16.01
N ILE A 101 5.57 -10.44 16.07
CA ILE A 101 5.65 -9.54 14.90
C ILE A 101 6.42 -10.20 13.76
N ARG A 102 7.54 -10.84 14.08
CA ARG A 102 8.33 -11.58 13.09
C ARG A 102 7.56 -12.75 12.48
N ASN A 103 6.79 -13.47 13.29
CA ASN A 103 5.94 -14.55 12.79
C ASN A 103 4.86 -14.03 11.85
N ILE A 104 4.14 -12.96 12.23
CA ILE A 104 3.11 -12.32 11.37
C ILE A 104 3.72 -11.89 10.02
N ARG A 105 4.91 -11.27 10.04
CA ARG A 105 5.63 -10.88 8.81
C ARG A 105 5.93 -12.10 7.92
N ASN A 106 6.39 -13.20 8.53
CA ASN A 106 6.74 -14.42 7.77
C ASN A 106 5.51 -15.11 7.17
N ILE A 107 4.47 -15.38 7.96
CA ILE A 107 3.26 -16.06 7.45
C ILE A 107 2.51 -15.26 6.42
N SER A 108 2.59 -13.92 6.49
CA SER A 108 1.96 -13.00 5.54
C SER A 108 2.79 -12.75 4.27
N ASN A 109 4.02 -13.29 4.18
CA ASN A 109 4.97 -12.85 3.16
C ASN A 109 5.15 -11.32 3.15
N GLY A 110 5.32 -10.75 4.34
CA GLY A 110 5.29 -9.30 4.59
C GLY A 110 6.32 -8.53 3.77
N ASP A 111 7.49 -9.10 3.50
CA ASP A 111 8.54 -8.48 2.70
C ASP A 111 8.06 -8.18 1.28
N HIS A 112 7.39 -9.14 0.66
CA HIS A 112 6.79 -8.94 -0.66
C HIS A 112 5.72 -7.83 -0.65
N ILE A 113 4.89 -7.78 0.39
CA ILE A 113 3.86 -6.74 0.54
C ILE A 113 4.51 -5.37 0.70
N PHE A 114 5.53 -5.24 1.56
CA PHE A 114 6.24 -3.98 1.78
C PHE A 114 6.97 -3.49 0.52
N ASN A 115 7.62 -4.39 -0.21
CA ASN A 115 8.31 -4.06 -1.46
C ASN A 115 7.32 -3.64 -2.55
N ALA A 116 6.20 -4.37 -2.69
CA ALA A 116 5.14 -4.03 -3.65
C ALA A 116 4.48 -2.68 -3.31
N SER A 117 4.26 -2.40 -2.03
CA SER A 117 3.73 -1.11 -1.58
C SER A 117 4.76 0.01 -1.73
N GLY A 118 6.03 -0.27 -1.44
CA GLY A 118 7.14 0.66 -1.65
C GLY A 118 7.28 1.09 -3.11
N ARG A 119 7.21 0.13 -4.04
CA ARG A 119 7.20 0.43 -5.48
C ARG A 119 6.00 1.29 -5.87
N SER A 120 4.81 0.97 -5.38
CA SER A 120 3.59 1.75 -5.63
C SER A 120 3.72 3.18 -5.09
N MET A 121 4.29 3.33 -3.89
CA MET A 121 4.57 4.62 -3.27
C MET A 121 5.60 5.45 -4.08
N ILE A 122 6.67 4.83 -4.61
CA ILE A 122 7.65 5.51 -5.46
C ILE A 122 6.99 6.00 -6.76
N THR A 123 6.06 5.23 -7.31
CA THR A 123 5.36 5.56 -8.56
C THR A 123 4.30 6.65 -8.36
N GLY A 124 3.44 6.49 -7.36
CA GLY A 124 2.22 7.29 -7.20
C GLY A 124 2.18 8.19 -5.96
N GLY A 125 3.17 8.10 -5.07
CA GLY A 125 3.26 8.94 -3.87
C GLY A 125 2.73 8.28 -2.59
N PHE A 126 1.76 7.38 -2.65
CA PHE A 126 1.34 6.58 -1.50
C PHE A 126 0.80 5.20 -1.88
N ASP A 127 0.76 4.31 -0.89
CA ASP A 127 0.07 3.02 -0.95
C ASP A 127 -0.33 2.63 0.48
N ALA A 128 -1.09 1.56 0.65
CA ALA A 128 -1.55 1.12 1.96
C ALA A 128 -1.57 -0.41 2.06
N TRP A 129 -1.35 -0.86 3.28
CA TRP A 129 -1.54 -2.23 3.71
C TRP A 129 -2.22 -2.25 5.07
N GLU A 130 -2.84 -3.35 5.42
CA GLU A 130 -3.60 -3.52 6.64
C GLU A 130 -3.15 -4.76 7.41
N VAL A 131 -3.39 -4.76 8.72
CA VAL A 131 -3.27 -5.94 9.55
C VAL A 131 -4.68 -6.45 9.83
N VAL A 132 -4.97 -7.67 9.42
CA VAL A 132 -6.28 -8.30 9.58
C VAL A 132 -6.17 -9.57 10.40
N GLN A 133 -7.22 -9.88 11.15
CA GLN A 133 -7.42 -11.18 11.79
C GLN A 133 -8.24 -12.05 10.86
N ASP A 134 -7.72 -13.22 10.51
CA ASP A 134 -8.40 -14.15 9.62
C ASP A 134 -8.12 -15.60 10.02
N TRP A 135 -8.87 -16.51 9.45
CA TRP A 135 -8.69 -17.94 9.66
C TRP A 135 -7.35 -18.41 9.06
N VAL A 136 -6.66 -19.30 9.77
CA VAL A 136 -5.36 -19.85 9.31
C VAL A 136 -5.52 -20.60 8.00
N ASP A 137 -6.60 -21.38 7.90
CA ASP A 137 -7.05 -22.01 6.65
C ASP A 137 -8.58 -22.19 6.65
N ALA A 138 -9.13 -22.69 5.55
CA ALA A 138 -10.59 -22.84 5.35
C ALA A 138 -11.23 -23.85 6.33
N ASP A 139 -10.47 -24.78 6.88
CA ASP A 139 -10.94 -25.85 7.75
C ASP A 139 -10.50 -25.63 9.22
N ALA A 140 -9.71 -24.60 9.50
CA ALA A 140 -9.21 -24.29 10.83
C ALA A 140 -10.25 -23.52 11.66
N PHE A 141 -10.27 -23.80 12.97
CA PHE A 141 -10.97 -22.98 13.96
C PHE A 141 -10.06 -21.92 14.60
N ASP A 142 -8.79 -21.93 14.25
CA ASP A 142 -7.80 -20.99 14.74
C ASP A 142 -7.70 -19.77 13.83
N GLN A 143 -7.53 -18.60 14.44
CA GLN A 143 -7.34 -17.32 13.76
C GLN A 143 -5.93 -16.80 14.04
N ASP A 144 -5.35 -16.13 13.05
CA ASP A 144 -4.06 -15.47 13.19
C ASP A 144 -4.11 -14.05 12.58
N LEU A 145 -3.07 -13.28 12.82
CA LEU A 145 -2.92 -11.95 12.26
C LEU A 145 -2.12 -12.01 10.95
N PHE A 146 -2.66 -11.40 9.92
CA PHE A 146 -2.03 -11.34 8.60
C PHE A 146 -1.85 -9.89 8.15
N ILE A 147 -0.73 -9.63 7.47
CA ILE A 147 -0.53 -8.39 6.73
C ILE A 147 -1.07 -8.59 5.32
N ARG A 148 -1.89 -7.66 4.84
CA ARG A 148 -2.43 -7.68 3.47
C ARG A 148 -2.25 -6.34 2.80
N LYS A 149 -1.85 -6.34 1.53
CA LYS A 149 -1.87 -5.14 0.72
C LYS A 149 -3.32 -4.77 0.38
N ILE A 150 -3.67 -3.49 0.51
CA ILE A 150 -4.96 -2.99 0.08
C ILE A 150 -4.90 -2.76 -1.44
N PRO A 151 -5.64 -3.53 -2.26
CA PRO A 151 -5.63 -3.33 -3.69
C PRO A 151 -6.28 -1.99 -4.04
N ASN A 152 -5.67 -1.22 -4.95
CA ASN A 152 -6.12 0.10 -5.34
C ASN A 152 -6.32 1.02 -4.12
N ALA A 153 -5.30 1.16 -3.29
CA ALA A 153 -5.34 1.98 -2.08
C ALA A 153 -5.82 3.41 -2.38
N VAL A 154 -5.48 3.96 -3.55
CA VAL A 154 -5.91 5.28 -4.01
C VAL A 154 -7.43 5.45 -4.08
N ASP A 155 -8.19 4.37 -4.24
CA ASP A 155 -9.66 4.40 -4.33
C ASP A 155 -10.36 3.88 -3.06
N ARG A 156 -9.61 3.40 -2.06
CA ARG A 156 -10.15 2.70 -0.89
C ARG A 156 -9.72 3.27 0.45
N VAL A 157 -8.61 3.98 0.49
CA VAL A 157 -8.05 4.54 1.73
C VAL A 157 -8.19 6.05 1.69
N TRP A 158 -8.78 6.64 2.74
CA TRP A 158 -9.03 8.06 2.90
C TRP A 158 -8.42 8.52 4.21
N PHE A 159 -7.89 9.76 4.22
CA PHE A 159 -7.28 10.36 5.40
C PHE A 159 -8.22 11.43 5.95
N ASP A 160 -8.39 11.47 7.30
CA ASP A 160 -9.13 12.50 8.03
C ASP A 160 -8.19 13.48 8.78
#